data_fcdc7bedf7fb7d44269196e6c4efce31
#
_entry.id   fcdc7bedf7fb7d44269196e6c4efce31
#
_cell.length_a   1.000
_cell.length_b   1.000
_cell.length_c   1.000
_cell.angle_alpha   90.00
_cell.angle_beta   90.00
_cell.angle_gamma   90.00
#
_symmetry.space_group_name_H-M   'P 1'
#
loop_
_entity.id
_entity.type
_entity.pdbx_description
1 polymer ?
#
loop_
_entity_poly.entity_id
_entity_poly.type
_entity_poly.pdbx_seq_one_letter_code
_entity_poly.pdbx_strand_id
1 'polypeptide(L)'
;ELQMLGISVSVLRAGAVDTGMIGASTDALDRFCEKTEIYTCNAGRFRDIVNRVEARKIPPARIAHKVEKLLLKKHPRFAYAINRNPLLLLLNALPQSLQCAVIARILKSK
;
A
#
# COMPACT_ATOMS: atom_id res chain seq x y z
N GLU A 1 -3.37 -25.23 -8.77
CA GLU A 1 -3.32 -26.67 -8.33
C GLU A 1 -4.46 -27.00 -7.38
N LEU A 2 -4.73 -26.19 -6.33
CA LEU A 2 -5.79 -26.46 -5.36
C LEU A 2 -7.21 -26.47 -5.96
N GLN A 3 -7.44 -25.74 -7.06
CA GLN A 3 -8.73 -25.76 -7.76
C GLN A 3 -9.11 -27.15 -8.28
N MET A 4 -8.13 -27.99 -8.63
CA MET A 4 -8.36 -29.37 -9.06
C MET A 4 -8.92 -30.23 -7.93
N LEU A 5 -8.69 -29.83 -6.67
CA LEU A 5 -9.20 -30.47 -5.47
C LEU A 5 -10.51 -29.82 -4.96
N GLY A 6 -11.13 -28.94 -5.74
CA GLY A 6 -12.34 -28.22 -5.34
C GLY A 6 -12.12 -27.13 -4.30
N ILE A 7 -10.85 -26.75 -4.05
CA ILE A 7 -10.49 -25.71 -3.07
C ILE A 7 -10.35 -24.38 -3.78
N SER A 8 -11.14 -23.39 -3.38
CA SER A 8 -11.05 -22.02 -3.90
C SER A 8 -10.05 -21.21 -3.08
N VAL A 9 -9.07 -20.60 -3.76
CA VAL A 9 -8.09 -19.70 -3.16
C VAL A 9 -8.36 -18.27 -3.60
N SER A 10 -8.42 -17.35 -2.64
CA SER A 10 -8.58 -15.92 -2.89
C SER A 10 -7.53 -15.13 -2.13
N VAL A 11 -6.95 -14.14 -2.80
CA VAL A 11 -5.97 -13.21 -2.23
C VAL A 11 -6.62 -11.86 -1.99
N LEU A 12 -6.61 -11.39 -0.75
CA LEU A 12 -7.05 -10.03 -0.40
C LEU A 12 -5.83 -9.11 -0.24
N ARG A 13 -5.70 -8.15 -1.14
CA ARG A 13 -4.65 -7.12 -1.11
C ARG A 13 -5.16 -5.90 -0.35
N ALA A 14 -4.78 -5.78 0.91
CA ALA A 14 -5.11 -4.62 1.73
C ALA A 14 -4.12 -3.47 1.50
N GLY A 15 -4.63 -2.24 1.45
CA GLY A 15 -3.85 -1.01 1.58
C GLY A 15 -3.62 -0.67 3.05
N ALA A 16 -3.50 0.62 3.39
CA ALA A 16 -3.29 1.07 4.75
C ALA A 16 -4.46 0.66 5.68
N VAL A 17 -4.13 -0.07 6.75
CA VAL A 17 -5.07 -0.51 7.78
C VAL A 17 -4.63 0.04 9.12
N ASP A 18 -5.57 0.59 9.88
CA ASP A 18 -5.30 1.18 11.19
C ASP A 18 -4.93 0.11 12.23
N THR A 19 -3.63 -0.19 12.30
CA THR A 19 -3.05 -1.15 13.24
C THR A 19 -1.79 -0.55 13.86
N GLY A 20 -1.34 -1.08 14.99
CA GLY A 20 -0.10 -0.65 15.65
C GLY A 20 1.16 -0.76 14.77
N MET A 21 1.12 -1.55 13.68
CA MET A 21 2.24 -1.66 12.74
C MET A 21 2.50 -0.35 11.98
N ILE A 22 1.47 0.44 11.70
CA ILE A 22 1.64 1.73 11.01
C ILE A 22 2.47 2.68 11.87
N GLY A 23 2.14 2.82 13.16
CA GLY A 23 2.90 3.67 14.08
C GLY A 23 4.38 3.28 14.15
N ALA A 24 4.68 1.99 14.31
CA ALA A 24 6.05 1.50 14.34
C ALA A 24 6.82 1.77 13.02
N SER A 25 6.13 1.69 11.89
CA SER A 25 6.70 1.99 10.57
C SER A 25 7.02 3.48 10.41
N THR A 26 6.10 4.34 10.85
CA THR A 26 6.28 5.80 10.82
C THR A 26 7.45 6.24 11.70
N ASP A 27 7.56 5.71 12.92
CA ASP A 27 8.66 5.99 13.84
C ASP A 27 10.02 5.56 13.26
N ALA A 28 10.07 4.43 12.56
CA ALA A 28 11.28 3.97 11.89
C ALA A 28 11.67 4.90 10.73
N LEU A 29 10.68 5.38 9.96
CA LEU A 29 10.88 6.33 8.88
C LEU A 29 11.37 7.68 9.41
N ASP A 30 10.80 8.18 10.50
CA ASP A 30 11.21 9.44 11.12
C ASP A 30 12.66 9.38 11.58
N ARG A 31 13.04 8.29 12.26
CA ARG A 31 14.45 8.06 12.65
C ARG A 31 15.39 7.98 11.44
N PHE A 32 14.95 7.38 10.35
CA PHE A 32 15.73 7.37 9.11
C PHE A 32 15.92 8.76 8.54
N CYS A 33 14.83 9.55 8.46
CA CYS A 33 14.86 10.92 7.92
C CYS A 33 15.77 11.85 8.75
N GLU A 34 15.86 11.63 10.07
CA GLU A 34 16.72 12.41 10.95
C GLU A 34 18.22 12.06 10.83
N LYS A 35 18.50 10.79 10.51
CA LYS A 35 19.89 10.27 10.51
C LYS A 35 20.53 10.24 9.11
N THR A 36 19.75 10.38 8.05
CA THR A 36 20.28 10.25 6.69
C THR A 36 21.07 11.48 6.28
N GLU A 37 22.30 11.27 5.85
CA GLU A 37 23.17 12.33 5.27
C GLU A 37 23.02 12.41 3.75
N ILE A 38 22.70 11.29 3.10
CA ILE A 38 22.66 11.17 1.63
C ILE A 38 21.34 11.70 1.06
N TYR A 39 20.22 11.49 1.77
CA TYR A 39 18.87 11.83 1.29
C TYR A 39 18.23 13.03 2.01
N THR A 40 19.04 13.92 2.57
CA THR A 40 18.58 15.06 3.37
C THR A 40 17.52 15.92 2.66
N CYS A 41 17.70 16.18 1.35
CA CYS A 41 16.78 17.00 0.57
C CYS A 41 15.46 16.30 0.21
N ASN A 42 15.42 14.96 0.22
CA ASN A 42 14.28 14.15 -0.24
C ASN A 42 13.53 13.46 0.90
N ALA A 43 14.20 13.27 2.05
CA ALA A 43 13.64 12.52 3.18
C ALA A 43 12.36 13.14 3.72
N GLY A 44 12.32 14.45 3.93
CA GLY A 44 11.13 15.16 4.39
C GLY A 44 9.96 15.02 3.44
N ARG A 45 10.18 15.13 2.14
CA ARG A 45 9.14 15.00 1.13
C ARG A 45 8.62 13.56 1.02
N PHE A 46 9.50 12.60 1.14
CA PHE A 46 9.12 11.19 1.18
C PHE A 46 8.24 10.90 2.42
N ARG A 47 8.64 11.39 3.60
CA ARG A 47 7.85 11.31 4.82
C ARG A 47 6.45 11.90 4.67
N ASP A 48 6.33 13.09 4.07
CA ASP A 48 5.04 13.73 3.84
C ASP A 48 4.12 12.90 2.92
N ILE A 49 4.69 12.26 1.90
CA ILE A 49 3.96 11.36 1.01
C ILE A 49 3.46 10.13 1.77
N VAL A 50 4.33 9.50 2.56
CA VAL A 50 3.97 8.33 3.38
C VAL A 50 2.86 8.69 4.36
N ASN A 51 2.99 9.79 5.09
CA ASN A 51 1.99 10.26 6.04
C ASN A 51 0.63 10.52 5.37
N ARG A 52 0.59 11.08 4.16
CA ARG A 52 -0.66 11.26 3.40
C ARG A 52 -1.30 9.93 2.96
N VAL A 53 -0.50 8.94 2.64
CA VAL A 53 -0.99 7.60 2.29
C VAL A 53 -1.55 6.91 3.53
N GLU A 54 -0.85 7.00 4.65
CA GLU A 54 -1.26 6.42 5.93
C GLU A 54 -2.48 7.12 6.54
N ALA A 55 -2.66 8.42 6.30
CA ALA A 55 -3.87 9.15 6.72
C ALA A 55 -5.17 8.55 6.12
N ARG A 56 -5.08 7.79 5.05
CA ARG A 56 -6.21 7.08 4.42
C ARG A 56 -6.43 5.67 4.98
N LYS A 57 -5.88 5.38 6.17
CA LYS A 57 -6.06 4.08 6.82
C LYS A 57 -7.53 3.76 7.08
N ILE A 58 -7.86 2.49 7.00
CA ILE A 58 -9.21 1.98 7.29
C ILE A 58 -9.19 1.11 8.55
N PRO A 59 -10.29 1.07 9.32
CA PRO A 59 -10.35 0.22 10.50
C PRO A 59 -10.30 -1.27 10.12
N PRO A 60 -9.66 -2.12 10.95
CA PRO A 60 -9.56 -3.58 10.71
C PRO A 60 -10.91 -4.26 10.50
N ALA A 61 -11.97 -3.75 11.14
CA ALA A 61 -13.33 -4.26 10.98
C ALA A 61 -13.82 -4.24 9.51
N ARG A 62 -13.38 -3.28 8.70
CA ARG A 62 -13.71 -3.26 7.25
C ARG A 62 -13.04 -4.40 6.49
N ILE A 63 -11.84 -4.80 6.91
CA ILE A 63 -11.17 -5.98 6.35
C ILE A 63 -11.93 -7.24 6.73
N ALA A 64 -12.25 -7.40 8.02
CA ALA A 64 -13.00 -8.56 8.52
C ALA A 64 -14.33 -8.74 7.78
N HIS A 65 -15.12 -7.67 7.64
CA HIS A 65 -16.37 -7.69 6.90
C HIS A 65 -16.19 -8.03 5.41
N LYS A 66 -15.08 -7.59 4.80
CA LYS A 66 -14.76 -7.97 3.41
C LYS A 66 -14.45 -9.46 3.30
N VAL A 67 -13.67 -10.01 4.25
CA VAL A 67 -13.34 -11.43 4.31
C VAL A 67 -14.61 -12.26 4.49
N GLU A 68 -15.48 -11.90 5.43
CA GLU A 68 -16.77 -12.54 5.65
C GLU A 68 -17.59 -12.62 4.35
N LYS A 69 -17.75 -11.49 3.64
CA LYS A 69 -18.44 -11.46 2.35
C LYS A 69 -17.79 -12.35 1.28
N LEU A 70 -16.46 -12.51 1.34
CA LEU A 70 -15.74 -13.36 0.39
C LEU A 70 -15.96 -14.85 0.69
N LEU A 71 -16.00 -15.24 1.95
CA LEU A 71 -16.26 -16.61 2.40
C LEU A 71 -17.66 -17.10 2.00
N LEU A 72 -18.64 -16.19 1.96
CA LEU A 72 -20.01 -16.48 1.57
C LEU A 72 -20.21 -16.55 0.04
N LYS A 73 -19.20 -16.22 -0.76
CA LYS A 73 -19.30 -16.27 -2.22
C LYS A 73 -19.13 -17.68 -2.75
N LYS A 74 -20.09 -18.10 -3.56
CA LYS A 74 -20.07 -19.42 -4.23
C LYS A 74 -18.91 -19.53 -5.25
N HIS A 75 -18.58 -18.44 -5.95
CA HIS A 75 -17.51 -18.36 -6.93
C HIS A 75 -16.66 -17.11 -6.69
N PRO A 76 -15.72 -17.14 -5.71
CA PRO A 76 -14.87 -15.99 -5.45
C PRO A 76 -13.83 -15.81 -6.58
N ARG A 77 -13.50 -14.55 -6.88
CA ARG A 77 -12.37 -14.23 -7.78
C ARG A 77 -11.05 -14.53 -7.06
N PHE A 78 -10.00 -14.78 -7.84
CA PHE A 78 -8.68 -15.04 -7.29
C PHE A 78 -8.11 -13.84 -6.49
N ALA A 79 -8.32 -12.61 -6.95
CA ALA A 79 -7.77 -11.43 -6.28
C ALA A 79 -8.82 -10.36 -6.00
N TYR A 80 -8.76 -9.83 -4.78
CA TYR A 80 -9.53 -8.69 -4.32
C TYR A 80 -8.61 -7.61 -3.77
N ALA A 81 -9.06 -6.36 -3.84
CA ALA A 81 -8.36 -5.24 -3.26
C ALA A 81 -9.27 -4.44 -2.36
N ILE A 82 -8.71 -3.88 -1.29
CA ILE A 82 -9.39 -2.96 -0.38
C ILE A 82 -8.43 -1.83 -0.02
N ASN A 83 -8.92 -0.60 -0.06
CA ASN A 83 -8.16 0.62 0.27
C ASN A 83 -6.85 0.77 -0.53
N ARG A 84 -6.81 0.33 -1.80
CA ARG A 84 -5.66 0.57 -2.67
C ARG A 84 -5.64 2.02 -3.15
N ASN A 85 -4.47 2.62 -3.15
CA ASN A 85 -4.29 3.96 -3.69
C ASN A 85 -4.40 3.92 -5.23
N PRO A 86 -5.37 4.63 -5.84
CA PRO A 86 -5.57 4.63 -7.29
C PRO A 86 -4.38 5.24 -8.05
N LEU A 87 -3.64 6.18 -7.44
CA LEU A 87 -2.45 6.79 -8.04
C LEU A 87 -1.33 5.75 -8.20
N LEU A 88 -1.15 4.85 -7.23
CA LEU A 88 -0.17 3.75 -7.35
C LEU A 88 -0.58 2.74 -8.41
N LEU A 89 -1.88 2.50 -8.60
CA LEU A 89 -2.37 1.65 -9.68
C LEU A 89 -2.08 2.26 -11.04
N LEU A 90 -2.32 3.56 -11.21
CA LEU A 90 -2.01 4.29 -12.43
C LEU A 90 -0.50 4.30 -12.70
N LEU A 91 0.31 4.53 -11.68
CA LEU A 91 1.77 4.48 -11.79
C LEU A 91 2.26 3.10 -12.25
N ASN A 92 1.69 2.02 -11.71
CA ASN A 92 2.02 0.65 -12.10
C ASN A 92 1.64 0.29 -13.55
N ALA A 93 0.70 1.02 -14.15
CA ALA A 93 0.33 0.84 -15.54
C ALA A 93 1.32 1.48 -16.54
N LEU A 94 2.22 2.36 -16.04
CA LEU A 94 3.21 3.02 -16.87
C LEU A 94 4.44 2.13 -17.11
N PRO A 95 5.15 2.28 -18.25
CA PRO A 95 6.46 1.66 -18.48
C PRO A 95 7.45 2.06 -17.36
N GLN A 96 8.36 1.15 -17.03
CA GLN A 96 9.27 1.32 -15.89
C GLN A 96 10.12 2.60 -15.96
N SER A 97 10.57 2.99 -17.15
CA SER A 97 11.31 4.25 -17.37
C SER A 97 10.49 5.49 -17.00
N LEU A 98 9.20 5.50 -17.34
CA LEU A 98 8.29 6.59 -16.99
C LEU A 98 7.95 6.59 -15.49
N GLN A 99 7.80 5.41 -14.87
CA GLN A 99 7.64 5.30 -13.43
C GLN A 99 8.80 5.97 -12.69
N CYS A 100 10.03 5.62 -13.06
CA CYS A 100 11.24 6.20 -12.46
C CYS A 100 11.30 7.73 -12.66
N ALA A 101 10.98 8.22 -13.85
CA ALA A 101 10.97 9.65 -14.15
C ALA A 101 9.92 10.41 -13.32
N VAL A 102 8.72 9.84 -13.17
CA VAL A 102 7.64 10.43 -12.35
C VAL A 102 8.05 10.44 -10.87
N ILE A 103 8.58 9.33 -10.35
CA ILE A 103 9.03 9.23 -8.96
C ILE A 103 10.16 10.24 -8.70
N ALA A 104 11.16 10.30 -9.58
CA ALA A 104 12.25 11.26 -9.46
C ALA A 104 11.74 12.71 -9.47
N ARG A 105 10.75 13.04 -10.30
CA ARG A 105 10.15 14.37 -10.36
C ARG A 105 9.35 14.72 -9.10
N ILE A 106 8.65 13.74 -8.51
CA ILE A 106 7.89 13.92 -7.28
C ILE A 106 8.83 14.12 -6.09
N LEU A 107 9.94 13.37 -6.04
CA LEU A 107 10.91 13.43 -4.96
C LEU A 107 11.92 14.58 -5.10
N LYS A 108 12.16 15.09 -6.30
CA LYS A 108 13.00 16.28 -6.48
C LYS A 108 12.36 17.46 -5.76
N SER A 109 13.03 17.90 -4.71
CA SER A 109 12.79 19.21 -4.13
C SER A 109 13.20 20.28 -5.15
N LYS A 110 12.35 21.31 -5.32
CA LYS A 110 12.81 22.56 -5.93
C LYS A 110 13.83 23.18 -4.99
#